data_3b108a64b504b5515a2858f2f89f9d90
#
_entry.id   3b108a64b504b5515a2858f2f89f9d90
#
_cell.length_a   1.000
_cell.length_b   1.000
_cell.length_c   1.000
_cell.angle_alpha   90.00
_cell.angle_beta   90.00
_cell.angle_gamma   90.00
#
_symmetry.space_group_name_H-M   'P 1'
#
loop_
_entity.id
_entity.type
_entity.pdbx_description
1 polymer ?
#
loop_
_entity_poly.entity_id
_entity_poly.type
_entity_poly.pdbx_seq_one_letter_code
_entity_poly.pdbx_strand_id
1 'polypeptide(L)'
;MFDSHISGEVPEHRDFIYGTAIPALERMGVKIRVLRGPQTYVGLFTGRITRGPKKGLLRSSPFCGRCAVQRDCKLKPILRYQKSLPPDTVQYIGIARDEQERLLRLGGRRVSLLDKYGYTEQDAKQLCREAGLLSPVYDFTDRGGCWFCPNARQRELRHLYDHHPDLWARMLELQALPGKVSEKFNRTMTFSEIDAGFR
;
A
#
# COMPACT_ATOMS: atom_id res chain seq x y z
N MET A 1 -4.95 20.99 1.50
CA MET A 1 -6.04 20.06 1.83
C MET A 1 -5.76 18.76 1.11
N PHE A 2 -5.28 17.75 1.81
CA PHE A 2 -4.98 16.46 1.18
C PHE A 2 -6.28 15.70 1.02
N ASP A 3 -6.62 15.40 -0.23
CA ASP A 3 -7.78 14.60 -0.55
C ASP A 3 -7.55 13.17 -0.05
N SER A 4 -8.22 12.83 1.06
CA SER A 4 -8.19 11.50 1.68
C SER A 4 -8.61 10.39 0.71
N HIS A 5 -9.25 10.75 -0.40
CA HIS A 5 -9.70 9.84 -1.44
C HIS A 5 -8.58 9.33 -2.37
N ILE A 6 -7.40 9.95 -2.36
CA ILE A 6 -6.30 9.63 -3.29
C ILE A 6 -5.26 8.71 -2.63
N SER A 7 -5.07 8.80 -1.32
CA SER A 7 -4.12 7.97 -0.58
C SER A 7 -4.79 6.69 -0.09
N GLY A 8 -4.36 5.56 -0.61
CA GLY A 8 -4.82 4.25 -0.11
C GLY A 8 -4.12 3.79 1.17
N GLU A 9 -3.18 4.57 1.69
CA GLU A 9 -2.49 4.26 2.96
C GLU A 9 -3.37 4.61 4.15
N VAL A 10 -3.16 3.95 5.29
CA VAL A 10 -3.80 4.34 6.55
C VAL A 10 -3.38 5.76 6.92
N PRO A 11 -4.30 6.56 7.52
CA PRO A 11 -4.07 7.98 7.79
C PRO A 11 -2.79 8.27 8.55
N GLU A 12 -2.47 7.52 9.60
CA GLU A 12 -1.27 7.69 10.42
C GLU A 12 0.01 7.58 9.60
N HIS A 13 0.04 6.62 8.65
CA HIS A 13 1.21 6.44 7.78
C HIS A 13 1.34 7.58 6.79
N ARG A 14 0.23 8.01 6.20
CA ARG A 14 0.20 9.15 5.28
C ARG A 14 0.67 10.43 5.97
N ASP A 15 0.11 10.73 7.14
CA ASP A 15 0.38 11.96 7.87
C ASP A 15 1.83 11.98 8.37
N PHE A 16 2.36 10.84 8.80
CA PHE A 16 3.77 10.66 9.11
C PHE A 16 4.68 10.92 7.89
N ILE A 17 4.35 10.36 6.73
CA ILE A 17 5.16 10.56 5.51
C ILE A 17 5.26 12.05 5.18
N TYR A 18 4.13 12.75 5.13
CA TYR A 18 4.10 14.16 4.71
C TYR A 18 4.51 15.14 5.81
N GLY A 19 4.15 14.86 7.05
CA GLY A 19 4.43 15.75 8.20
C GLY A 19 5.81 15.55 8.82
N THR A 20 6.38 14.36 8.71
CA THR A 20 7.62 14.01 9.41
C THR A 20 8.71 13.52 8.47
N ALA A 21 8.47 12.44 7.73
CA ALA A 21 9.53 11.77 6.99
C ALA A 21 10.06 12.61 5.82
N ILE A 22 9.19 13.16 4.99
CA ILE A 22 9.60 14.01 3.85
C ILE A 22 10.37 15.23 4.35
N PRO A 23 9.86 16.06 5.29
CA PRO A 23 10.61 17.21 5.78
C PRO A 23 11.96 16.85 6.42
N ALA A 24 12.04 15.72 7.13
CA ALA A 24 13.31 15.28 7.73
C ALA A 24 14.34 14.90 6.66
N LEU A 25 13.94 14.12 5.67
CA LEU A 25 14.82 13.72 4.56
C LEU A 25 15.28 14.93 3.71
N GLU A 26 14.39 15.89 3.47
CA GLU A 26 14.73 17.11 2.74
C GLU A 26 15.78 17.95 3.49
N ARG A 27 15.66 18.05 4.83
CA ARG A 27 16.71 18.69 5.66
C ARG A 27 18.06 17.98 5.59
N MET A 28 18.05 16.67 5.34
CA MET A 28 19.27 15.87 5.08
C MET A 28 19.80 16.02 3.65
N GLY A 29 19.20 16.88 2.83
CA GLY A 29 19.60 17.11 1.43
C GLY A 29 19.05 16.08 0.44
N VAL A 30 18.14 15.19 0.86
CA VAL A 30 17.53 14.20 -0.03
C VAL A 30 16.40 14.85 -0.82
N LYS A 31 16.47 14.79 -2.15
CA LYS A 31 15.40 15.30 -3.02
C LYS A 31 14.26 14.27 -3.10
N ILE A 32 13.09 14.62 -2.57
CA ILE A 32 11.92 13.76 -2.58
C ILE A 32 11.04 14.05 -3.79
N ARG A 33 10.57 13.00 -4.45
CA ARG A 33 9.58 13.10 -5.51
C ARG A 33 8.39 12.18 -5.21
N VAL A 34 7.24 12.76 -5.04
CA VAL A 34 5.98 12.02 -4.87
C VAL A 34 5.41 11.66 -6.24
N LEU A 35 5.30 10.37 -6.53
CA LEU A 35 4.73 9.87 -7.78
C LEU A 35 3.27 9.49 -7.56
N ARG A 36 2.40 9.98 -8.44
CA ARG A 36 0.96 9.68 -8.43
C ARG A 36 0.53 9.11 -9.78
N GLY A 37 -0.33 8.10 -9.73
CA GLY A 37 -0.99 7.57 -10.92
C GLY A 37 -2.38 8.18 -11.12
N PRO A 38 -2.99 8.00 -12.29
CA PRO A 38 -4.36 8.46 -12.56
C PRO A 38 -5.42 7.58 -11.91
N GLN A 39 -5.03 6.42 -11.38
CA GLN A 39 -5.96 5.46 -10.78
C GLN A 39 -5.98 5.59 -9.26
N THR A 40 -7.19 5.50 -8.70
CA THR A 40 -7.42 5.43 -7.24
C THR A 40 -7.96 4.05 -6.86
N TYR A 41 -7.96 3.73 -5.58
CA TYR A 41 -8.59 2.50 -5.09
C TYR A 41 -10.07 2.43 -5.46
N VAL A 42 -10.82 3.48 -5.15
CA VAL A 42 -12.26 3.54 -5.45
C VAL A 42 -12.52 3.40 -6.95
N GLY A 43 -11.75 4.10 -7.78
CA GLY A 43 -11.85 3.99 -9.24
C GLY A 43 -11.53 2.57 -9.76
N LEU A 44 -10.58 1.87 -9.12
CA LEU A 44 -10.32 0.46 -9.45
C LEU A 44 -11.45 -0.46 -8.98
N PHE A 45 -11.97 -0.24 -7.78
CA PHE A 45 -13.06 -1.02 -7.21
C PHE A 45 -14.34 -0.92 -8.05
N THR A 46 -14.75 0.31 -8.39
CA THR A 46 -15.96 0.61 -9.16
C THR A 46 -15.77 0.48 -10.67
N GLY A 47 -14.53 0.30 -11.12
CA GLY A 47 -14.20 0.11 -12.53
C GLY A 47 -14.89 -1.14 -13.08
N ARG A 48 -15.54 -1.01 -14.24
CA ARG A 48 -16.21 -2.16 -14.88
C ARG A 48 -15.23 -3.02 -15.68
N ILE A 49 -15.48 -4.32 -15.68
CA ILE A 49 -14.75 -5.26 -16.52
C ILE A 49 -15.19 -5.07 -17.97
N THR A 50 -14.23 -4.93 -18.88
CA THR A 50 -14.49 -4.60 -20.29
C THR A 50 -14.52 -5.81 -21.20
N ARG A 51 -14.01 -6.99 -20.76
CA ARG A 51 -13.89 -8.19 -21.59
C ARG A 51 -14.21 -9.47 -20.79
N GLY A 52 -14.53 -10.53 -21.51
CA GLY A 52 -14.77 -11.86 -20.94
C GLY A 52 -16.14 -12.06 -20.30
N PRO A 53 -16.39 -13.22 -19.66
CA PRO A 53 -17.70 -13.60 -19.11
C PRO A 53 -18.23 -12.66 -18.02
N LYS A 54 -17.34 -11.92 -17.38
CA LYS A 54 -17.66 -10.95 -16.29
C LYS A 54 -17.78 -9.51 -16.80
N LYS A 55 -17.90 -9.31 -18.12
CA LYS A 55 -18.05 -7.97 -18.72
C LYS A 55 -19.23 -7.23 -18.10
N GLY A 56 -19.03 -5.96 -17.78
CA GLY A 56 -20.04 -5.09 -17.17
C GLY A 56 -20.08 -5.11 -15.65
N LEU A 57 -19.55 -6.14 -14.98
CA LEU A 57 -19.49 -6.21 -13.52
C LEU A 57 -18.42 -5.27 -12.97
N LEU A 58 -18.63 -4.78 -11.74
CA LEU A 58 -17.63 -4.03 -10.97
C LEU A 58 -16.48 -4.95 -10.56
N ARG A 59 -15.26 -4.45 -10.59
CA ARG A 59 -14.06 -5.26 -10.24
C ARG A 59 -14.03 -5.71 -8.79
N SER A 60 -14.62 -4.94 -7.87
CA SER A 60 -14.63 -5.19 -6.42
C SER A 60 -13.23 -5.27 -5.76
N SER A 61 -13.12 -5.86 -4.57
CA SER A 61 -11.88 -5.95 -3.82
C SER A 61 -10.79 -6.74 -4.57
N PRO A 62 -9.52 -6.26 -4.59
CA PRO A 62 -8.44 -6.86 -5.35
C PRO A 62 -7.74 -7.99 -4.58
N PHE A 63 -8.47 -9.05 -4.21
CA PHE A 63 -7.94 -10.12 -3.35
C PHE A 63 -7.45 -11.37 -4.08
N CYS A 64 -7.65 -11.44 -5.38
CA CYS A 64 -7.25 -12.61 -6.17
C CYS A 64 -5.89 -12.38 -6.82
N GLY A 65 -4.84 -13.01 -6.31
CA GLY A 65 -3.51 -13.02 -6.92
C GLY A 65 -2.80 -11.68 -6.87
N ARG A 66 -2.48 -11.10 -8.03
CA ARG A 66 -1.76 -9.82 -8.10
C ARG A 66 -2.66 -8.64 -7.78
N CYS A 67 -2.32 -7.89 -6.73
CA CYS A 67 -3.07 -6.71 -6.30
C CYS A 67 -3.12 -5.64 -7.41
N ALA A 68 -4.32 -5.32 -7.90
CA ALA A 68 -4.52 -4.30 -8.94
C ALA A 68 -4.11 -2.90 -8.46
N VAL A 69 -4.31 -2.59 -7.17
CA VAL A 69 -3.87 -1.33 -6.57
C VAL A 69 -2.34 -1.21 -6.59
N GLN A 70 -1.63 -2.27 -6.19
CA GLN A 70 -0.17 -2.28 -6.27
C GLN A 70 0.31 -2.07 -7.72
N ARG A 71 -0.29 -2.78 -8.67
CA ARG A 71 0.09 -2.69 -10.07
C ARG A 71 -0.20 -1.31 -10.68
N ASP A 72 -1.44 -0.82 -10.51
CA ASP A 72 -1.93 0.32 -11.28
C ASP A 72 -1.71 1.66 -10.56
N CYS A 73 -1.81 1.69 -9.22
CA CYS A 73 -1.63 2.90 -8.44
C CYS A 73 -0.18 3.13 -7.98
N LYS A 74 0.61 2.06 -7.77
CA LYS A 74 1.98 2.16 -7.24
C LYS A 74 3.04 1.85 -8.30
N LEU A 75 3.04 0.67 -8.90
CA LEU A 75 4.10 0.26 -9.82
C LEU A 75 4.11 1.02 -11.14
N LYS A 76 2.96 1.25 -11.76
CA LYS A 76 2.91 1.97 -13.05
C LYS A 76 3.52 3.37 -13.01
N PRO A 77 3.20 4.24 -12.03
CA PRO A 77 3.86 5.54 -11.88
C PRO A 77 5.37 5.41 -11.69
N ILE A 78 5.83 4.46 -10.87
CA ILE A 78 7.26 4.21 -10.63
C ILE A 78 7.95 3.79 -11.94
N LEU A 79 7.41 2.80 -12.65
CA LEU A 79 7.99 2.31 -13.91
C LEU A 79 8.02 3.40 -15.00
N ARG A 80 7.00 4.26 -15.05
CA ARG A 80 6.98 5.41 -15.97
C ARG A 80 8.10 6.39 -15.64
N TYR A 81 8.28 6.72 -14.37
CA TYR A 81 9.36 7.57 -13.91
C TYR A 81 10.74 6.95 -14.20
N GLN A 82 10.92 5.67 -13.88
CA GLN A 82 12.17 4.95 -14.16
C GLN A 82 12.57 5.01 -15.64
N LYS A 83 11.60 4.92 -16.57
CA LYS A 83 11.85 5.03 -18.01
C LYS A 83 12.33 6.42 -18.45
N SER A 84 12.10 7.46 -17.67
CA SER A 84 12.58 8.82 -17.94
C SER A 84 13.97 9.12 -17.36
N LEU A 85 14.53 8.17 -16.60
CA LEU A 85 15.87 8.32 -16.04
C LEU A 85 16.94 7.91 -17.05
N PRO A 86 18.17 8.44 -16.92
CA PRO A 86 19.32 7.98 -17.72
C PRO A 86 19.51 6.46 -17.62
N PRO A 87 19.93 5.79 -18.72
CA PRO A 87 20.02 4.33 -18.74
C PRO A 87 21.08 3.76 -17.78
N ASP A 88 22.02 4.57 -17.33
CA ASP A 88 23.08 4.22 -16.37
C ASP A 88 22.69 4.46 -14.91
N THR A 89 21.46 4.93 -14.65
CA THR A 89 20.96 5.18 -13.29
C THR A 89 20.97 3.89 -12.43
N VAL A 90 21.66 3.95 -11.29
CA VAL A 90 21.59 2.89 -10.26
C VAL A 90 20.39 3.15 -9.36
N GLN A 91 19.60 2.11 -9.10
CA GLN A 91 18.41 2.18 -8.26
C GLN A 91 18.65 1.47 -6.93
N TYR A 92 18.59 2.20 -5.85
CA TYR A 92 18.63 1.62 -4.52
C TYR A 92 17.21 1.24 -4.07
N ILE A 93 17.03 -0.02 -3.64
CA ILE A 93 15.74 -0.56 -3.22
C ILE A 93 15.90 -1.07 -1.78
N GLY A 94 14.99 -0.67 -0.90
CA GLY A 94 14.95 -1.11 0.49
C GLY A 94 14.40 -2.53 0.62
N ILE A 95 15.24 -3.52 0.38
CA ILE A 95 14.96 -4.93 0.63
C ILE A 95 15.97 -5.41 1.65
N ALA A 96 15.51 -5.93 2.78
CA ALA A 96 16.37 -6.36 3.85
C ALA A 96 17.07 -7.69 3.52
N ARG A 97 18.20 -7.96 4.21
CA ARG A 97 19.02 -9.16 4.01
C ARG A 97 18.24 -10.46 4.21
N ASP A 98 17.28 -10.48 5.10
CA ASP A 98 16.43 -11.64 5.43
C ASP A 98 15.27 -11.84 4.44
N GLU A 99 15.09 -10.96 3.45
CA GLU A 99 14.09 -11.08 2.39
C GLU A 99 14.66 -11.74 1.11
N GLN A 100 15.27 -12.91 1.24
CA GLN A 100 16.02 -13.60 0.19
C GLN A 100 15.27 -13.77 -1.13
N GLU A 101 13.99 -14.18 -1.09
CA GLU A 101 13.19 -14.32 -2.31
C GLU A 101 12.99 -13.02 -3.08
N ARG A 102 13.00 -11.88 -2.38
CA ARG A 102 12.90 -10.56 -3.01
C ARG A 102 14.24 -10.12 -3.58
N LEU A 103 15.35 -10.42 -2.88
CA LEU A 103 16.71 -10.17 -3.33
C LEU A 103 17.02 -10.92 -4.61
N LEU A 104 16.65 -12.18 -4.72
CA LEU A 104 16.83 -13.00 -5.94
C LEU A 104 16.10 -12.43 -7.17
N ARG A 105 15.10 -11.58 -6.97
CA ARG A 105 14.37 -10.91 -8.07
C ARG A 105 14.97 -9.55 -8.45
N LEU A 106 15.99 -9.11 -7.73
CA LEU A 106 16.75 -7.92 -8.13
C LEU A 106 17.58 -8.25 -9.38
N GLY A 107 17.44 -7.40 -10.38
CA GLY A 107 18.19 -7.56 -11.62
C GLY A 107 18.62 -6.20 -12.18
N GLY A 108 19.55 -6.22 -13.12
CA GLY A 108 20.08 -5.02 -13.74
C GLY A 108 20.85 -4.14 -12.75
N ARG A 109 20.53 -2.83 -12.74
CA ARG A 109 21.22 -1.84 -11.90
C ARG A 109 20.47 -1.55 -10.59
N ARG A 110 19.80 -2.55 -10.03
CA ARG A 110 19.10 -2.47 -8.74
C ARG A 110 19.97 -3.06 -7.65
N VAL A 111 20.15 -2.32 -6.58
CA VAL A 111 21.01 -2.70 -5.46
C VAL A 111 20.24 -2.50 -4.15
N SER A 112 20.33 -3.44 -3.23
CA SER A 112 19.89 -3.22 -1.87
C SER A 112 21.08 -2.82 -0.99
N LEU A 113 21.01 -1.64 -0.39
CA LEU A 113 22.01 -1.23 0.60
C LEU A 113 21.85 -2.01 1.91
N LEU A 114 20.61 -2.38 2.28
CA LEU A 114 20.37 -3.17 3.49
C LEU A 114 21.04 -4.55 3.37
N ASP A 115 20.90 -5.22 2.23
CA ASP A 115 21.60 -6.49 1.98
C ASP A 115 23.10 -6.30 1.92
N LYS A 116 23.59 -5.30 1.17
CA LYS A 116 25.02 -5.00 1.04
C LYS A 116 25.72 -4.80 2.38
N TYR A 117 25.04 -4.16 3.34
CA TYR A 117 25.59 -3.89 4.67
C TYR A 117 25.10 -4.87 5.74
N GLY A 118 24.39 -5.91 5.37
CA GLY A 118 23.98 -7.00 6.24
C GLY A 118 22.80 -6.71 7.16
N TYR A 119 22.02 -5.64 6.89
CA TYR A 119 20.87 -5.26 7.71
C TYR A 119 19.63 -6.11 7.43
N THR A 120 19.07 -6.65 8.51
CA THR A 120 17.75 -7.31 8.51
C THR A 120 16.60 -6.29 8.53
N GLU A 121 15.36 -6.76 8.35
CA GLU A 121 14.17 -5.90 8.51
C GLU A 121 14.08 -5.30 9.92
N GLN A 122 14.49 -6.06 10.94
CA GLN A 122 14.51 -5.60 12.32
C GLN A 122 15.56 -4.50 12.52
N ASP A 123 16.77 -4.66 11.97
CA ASP A 123 17.82 -3.64 12.03
C ASP A 123 17.37 -2.36 11.33
N ALA A 124 16.73 -2.47 10.17
CA ALA A 124 16.20 -1.32 9.45
C ALA A 124 15.11 -0.58 10.26
N LYS A 125 14.20 -1.31 10.94
CA LYS A 125 13.21 -0.72 11.85
C LYS A 125 13.88 -0.02 13.03
N GLN A 126 14.93 -0.61 13.59
CA GLN A 126 15.67 -0.01 14.70
C GLN A 126 16.36 1.28 14.27
N LEU A 127 17.05 1.29 13.13
CA LEU A 127 17.65 2.51 12.57
C LEU A 127 16.61 3.61 12.33
N CYS A 128 15.44 3.25 11.78
CA CYS A 128 14.35 4.22 11.60
C CYS A 128 13.86 4.77 12.94
N ARG A 129 13.76 3.94 13.98
CA ARG A 129 13.36 4.38 15.33
C ARG A 129 14.38 5.35 15.94
N GLU A 130 15.65 5.04 15.86
CA GLU A 130 16.74 5.88 16.35
C GLU A 130 16.82 7.23 15.63
N ALA A 131 16.51 7.24 14.34
CA ALA A 131 16.42 8.45 13.52
C ALA A 131 15.12 9.24 13.71
N GLY A 132 14.14 8.76 14.50
CA GLY A 132 12.82 9.35 14.60
C GLY A 132 11.98 9.22 13.32
N LEU A 133 12.33 8.25 12.47
CA LEU A 133 11.72 8.03 11.14
C LEU A 133 10.98 6.68 11.05
N LEU A 134 10.66 6.05 12.18
CA LEU A 134 9.77 4.90 12.19
C LEU A 134 8.31 5.36 12.16
N SER A 135 7.56 4.89 11.17
CA SER A 135 6.15 5.24 11.05
C SER A 135 5.32 4.64 12.20
N PRO A 136 4.36 5.38 12.80
CA PRO A 136 3.47 4.88 13.85
C PRO A 136 2.58 3.72 13.38
N VAL A 137 2.46 3.48 12.09
CA VAL A 137 1.73 2.32 11.57
C VAL A 137 2.27 0.99 12.13
N TYR A 138 3.55 0.93 12.51
CA TYR A 138 4.16 -0.27 13.07
C TYR A 138 3.73 -0.60 14.50
N ASP A 139 2.97 0.28 15.16
CA ASP A 139 2.38 0.03 16.48
C ASP A 139 1.20 -0.98 16.39
N PHE A 140 0.51 -1.03 15.25
CA PHE A 140 -0.64 -1.90 15.05
C PHE A 140 -0.53 -2.86 13.85
N THR A 141 0.51 -2.74 13.02
CA THR A 141 0.76 -3.67 11.90
C THR A 141 2.25 -4.03 11.80
N ASP A 142 2.55 -5.20 11.25
CA ASP A 142 3.93 -5.60 10.95
C ASP A 142 4.41 -5.04 9.60
N ARG A 143 3.51 -4.47 8.81
CA ARG A 143 3.77 -3.98 7.46
C ARG A 143 2.98 -2.70 7.19
N GLY A 144 3.54 -1.78 6.43
CA GLY A 144 2.75 -0.70 5.85
C GLY A 144 1.63 -1.25 4.98
N GLY A 145 0.44 -0.69 5.07
CA GLY A 145 -0.73 -1.23 4.39
C GLY A 145 -1.75 -0.18 3.97
N CYS A 146 -2.59 -0.60 3.03
CA CYS A 146 -3.74 0.17 2.62
C CYS A 146 -4.89 -0.08 3.60
N TRP A 147 -5.67 0.95 3.95
CA TRP A 147 -6.83 0.83 4.84
C TRP A 147 -7.91 -0.15 4.32
N PHE A 148 -7.96 -0.41 3.02
CA PHE A 148 -8.86 -1.35 2.35
C PHE A 148 -8.21 -2.69 1.99
N CYS A 149 -7.11 -3.06 2.61
CA CYS A 149 -6.34 -4.26 2.20
C CYS A 149 -7.09 -5.56 2.55
N PRO A 150 -7.45 -6.41 1.58
CA PRO A 150 -8.12 -7.67 1.86
C PRO A 150 -7.21 -8.71 2.56
N ASN A 151 -5.91 -8.42 2.64
CA ASN A 151 -4.95 -9.23 3.40
C ASN A 151 -4.64 -8.62 4.76
N ALA A 152 -5.42 -7.62 5.21
CA ALA A 152 -5.28 -7.05 6.55
C ALA A 152 -5.57 -8.13 7.61
N ARG A 153 -4.75 -8.14 8.67
CA ARG A 153 -4.97 -8.99 9.83
C ARG A 153 -6.09 -8.43 10.68
N GLN A 154 -6.66 -9.26 11.54
CA GLN A 154 -7.76 -8.86 12.42
C GLN A 154 -7.41 -7.62 13.27
N ARG A 155 -6.18 -7.51 13.80
CA ARG A 155 -5.74 -6.34 14.57
C ARG A 155 -5.71 -5.05 13.74
N GLU A 156 -5.35 -5.14 12.45
CA GLU A 156 -5.34 -3.99 11.53
C GLU A 156 -6.76 -3.54 11.20
N LEU A 157 -7.66 -4.49 10.98
CA LEU A 157 -9.09 -4.22 10.78
C LEU A 157 -9.75 -3.67 12.05
N ARG A 158 -9.37 -4.18 13.23
CA ARG A 158 -9.85 -3.68 14.52
C ARG A 158 -9.40 -2.23 14.76
N HIS A 159 -8.13 -1.91 14.46
CA HIS A 159 -7.63 -0.54 14.52
C HIS A 159 -8.42 0.39 13.61
N LEU A 160 -8.69 -0.04 12.36
CA LEU A 160 -9.49 0.74 11.42
C LEU A 160 -10.93 0.97 11.94
N TYR A 161 -11.55 -0.06 12.49
CA TYR A 161 -12.90 0.01 13.07
C TYR A 161 -12.97 1.02 14.22
N ASP A 162 -12.00 0.97 15.14
CA ASP A 162 -12.00 1.78 16.37
C ASP A 162 -11.60 3.25 16.12
N HIS A 163 -10.67 3.50 15.17
CA HIS A 163 -10.04 4.81 15.00
C HIS A 163 -10.43 5.54 13.71
N HIS A 164 -10.99 4.83 12.71
CA HIS A 164 -11.33 5.39 11.40
C HIS A 164 -12.76 4.98 10.97
N PRO A 165 -13.80 5.38 11.71
CA PRO A 165 -15.18 4.98 11.41
C PRO A 165 -15.65 5.48 10.03
N ASP A 166 -15.11 6.59 9.54
CA ASP A 166 -15.39 7.12 8.20
C ASP A 166 -14.86 6.19 7.10
N LEU A 167 -13.64 5.66 7.23
CA LEU A 167 -13.06 4.71 6.30
C LEU A 167 -13.76 3.34 6.40
N TRP A 168 -14.16 2.94 7.60
CA TRP A 168 -14.95 1.74 7.81
C TRP A 168 -16.32 1.83 7.13
N ALA A 169 -17.03 2.93 7.32
CA ALA A 169 -18.30 3.20 6.65
C ALA A 169 -18.11 3.19 5.12
N ARG A 170 -17.02 3.79 4.62
CA ARG A 170 -16.69 3.76 3.20
C ARG A 170 -16.47 2.36 2.64
N MET A 171 -15.88 1.46 3.41
CA MET A 171 -15.77 0.04 3.03
C MET A 171 -17.14 -0.63 2.93
N LEU A 172 -18.02 -0.38 3.89
CA LEU A 172 -19.40 -0.90 3.87
C LEU A 172 -20.17 -0.39 2.65
N GLU A 173 -20.09 0.90 2.34
CA GLU A 173 -20.72 1.49 1.14
C GLU A 173 -20.23 0.81 -0.15
N LEU A 174 -18.91 0.64 -0.31
CA LEU A 174 -18.33 -0.02 -1.47
C LEU A 174 -18.80 -1.49 -1.58
N GLN A 175 -18.85 -2.18 -0.45
CA GLN A 175 -19.32 -3.57 -0.41
C GLN A 175 -20.82 -3.71 -0.66
N ALA A 176 -21.63 -2.68 -0.40
CA ALA A 176 -23.05 -2.67 -0.69
C ALA A 176 -23.39 -2.45 -2.18
N LEU A 177 -22.42 -2.01 -3.01
CA LEU A 177 -22.66 -1.79 -4.44
C LEU A 177 -23.07 -3.09 -5.15
N PRO A 178 -24.11 -3.06 -5.98
CA PRO A 178 -24.56 -4.24 -6.73
C PRO A 178 -23.67 -4.55 -7.94
N GLY A 179 -23.73 -5.78 -8.41
CA GLY A 179 -23.09 -6.19 -9.66
C GLY A 179 -21.56 -6.26 -9.58
N LYS A 180 -21.03 -6.64 -8.44
CA LYS A 180 -19.61 -6.91 -8.23
C LYS A 180 -19.21 -8.29 -8.76
N VAL A 181 -17.95 -8.44 -9.14
CA VAL A 181 -17.36 -9.75 -9.50
C VAL A 181 -17.35 -10.71 -8.32
N SER A 182 -17.23 -10.19 -7.11
CA SER A 182 -17.26 -10.94 -5.87
C SER A 182 -17.87 -10.10 -4.75
N GLU A 183 -18.68 -10.75 -3.94
CA GLU A 183 -19.22 -10.18 -2.71
C GLU A 183 -18.22 -10.27 -1.55
N LYS A 184 -17.15 -11.05 -1.71
CA LYS A 184 -16.13 -11.23 -0.68
C LYS A 184 -15.18 -10.04 -0.61
N PHE A 185 -14.86 -9.63 0.61
CA PHE A 185 -13.79 -8.68 0.89
C PHE A 185 -12.42 -9.34 0.81
N ASN A 186 -12.27 -10.47 1.48
CA ASN A 186 -11.08 -11.30 1.47
C ASN A 186 -11.39 -12.68 0.85
N ARG A 187 -10.53 -13.67 1.08
CA ARG A 187 -10.71 -15.02 0.51
C ARG A 187 -11.92 -15.76 1.05
N THR A 188 -12.36 -15.43 2.26
CA THR A 188 -13.38 -16.20 2.99
C THR A 188 -14.64 -15.40 3.29
N MET A 189 -14.50 -14.12 3.68
CA MET A 189 -15.57 -13.33 4.27
C MET A 189 -15.93 -12.11 3.42
N THR A 190 -17.20 -11.72 3.47
CA THR A 190 -17.68 -10.40 3.08
C THR A 190 -17.27 -9.37 4.11
N PHE A 191 -17.28 -8.08 3.77
CA PHE A 191 -16.97 -7.03 4.75
C PHE A 191 -18.10 -6.88 5.79
N SER A 192 -19.34 -7.17 5.43
CA SER A 192 -20.46 -7.18 6.37
C SER A 192 -20.34 -8.26 7.44
N GLU A 193 -19.83 -9.46 7.10
CA GLU A 193 -19.54 -10.50 8.08
C GLU A 193 -18.42 -10.08 9.03
N ILE A 194 -17.40 -9.38 8.53
CA ILE A 194 -16.32 -8.84 9.36
C ILE A 194 -16.87 -7.75 10.30
N ASP A 195 -17.69 -6.83 9.79
CA ASP A 195 -18.34 -5.79 10.58
C ASP A 195 -19.19 -6.36 11.71
N ALA A 196 -20.00 -7.38 11.42
CA ALA A 196 -20.80 -8.07 12.43
C ALA A 196 -19.96 -8.70 13.56
N GLY A 197 -18.75 -9.15 13.24
CA GLY A 197 -17.83 -9.72 14.23
C GLY A 197 -17.13 -8.68 15.11
N PHE A 198 -17.22 -7.38 14.79
CA PHE A 198 -16.64 -6.29 15.59
C PHE A 198 -17.66 -5.53 16.45
N ARG A 199 -18.95 -5.68 16.15
CA ARG A 199 -20.07 -5.16 16.95
C ARG A 199 -20.28 -5.99 18.20
#